data_f23e8bc0a4df764169ed439caa3b7631
#
_entry.id   f23e8bc0a4df764169ed439caa3b7631
#
_cell.length_a   1.000
_cell.length_b   1.000
_cell.length_c   1.000
_cell.angle_alpha   90.00
_cell.angle_beta   90.00
_cell.angle_gamma   90.00
#
_symmetry.space_group_name_H-M   'P 1'
#
loop_
_entity.id
_entity.type
_entity.pdbx_description
1 polymer ?
#
loop_
_entity_poly.entity_id
_entity_poly.type
_entity_poly.pdbx_seq_one_letter_code
_entity_poly.pdbx_strand_id
1 'polypeptide(L)'
;TGVLHMGHALDETLQDILTRYHRMSGYETLWLPGTDHAGIATQNVVEKKLRERGLSRHDLGREKFLDETWQWANDHKSAILDQCKRLGASFDRSRERFTFDKGCSDAVKEVFIKLYEKGLIYKGKYIVNWCPRCQSAISDVETEYATEQGHMWEISYPLKGESGAIIVATTRPETIFGDVAIAVHPSDHKYSELIGKTVIIPLSGREIPIIADEYVDKSFGTGAVKITPAHDPNDFEVGKRHGLSPVWVIDEEGRMKACGAVPPELHGLDRYEAREKIIGMLSYNNFLLLS
;
A
#
# COMPACT_ATOMS: atom_id res chain seq x y z
N THR A 1 -8.66 16.09 12.28
CA THR A 1 -7.37 15.88 12.97
C THR A 1 -6.68 17.17 13.41
N GLY A 2 -7.19 18.34 13.01
CA GLY A 2 -6.67 19.68 13.35
C GLY A 2 -7.76 20.69 13.66
N VAL A 3 -7.35 21.92 13.96
CA VAL A 3 -8.25 23.05 14.12
C VAL A 3 -8.79 23.47 12.76
N LEU A 4 -10.07 23.87 12.67
CA LEU A 4 -10.64 24.42 11.45
C LEU A 4 -9.86 25.68 11.02
N HIS A 5 -9.70 25.85 9.72
CA HIS A 5 -8.99 26.98 9.11
C HIS A 5 -9.86 27.68 8.06
N MET A 6 -9.36 28.75 7.44
CA MET A 6 -10.13 29.57 6.49
C MET A 6 -10.73 28.79 5.31
N GLY A 7 -10.08 27.71 4.87
CA GLY A 7 -10.63 26.83 3.84
C GLY A 7 -11.94 26.17 4.28
N HIS A 8 -11.99 25.65 5.51
CA HIS A 8 -13.23 25.10 6.08
C HIS A 8 -14.29 26.19 6.23
N ALA A 9 -13.90 27.39 6.68
CA ALA A 9 -14.85 28.51 6.80
C ALA A 9 -15.45 28.90 5.45
N LEU A 10 -14.66 28.88 4.37
CA LEU A 10 -15.15 29.14 3.02
C LEU A 10 -16.16 28.08 2.57
N ASP A 11 -15.81 26.79 2.73
CA ASP A 11 -16.67 25.66 2.37
C ASP A 11 -18.02 25.73 3.10
N GLU A 12 -18.01 25.87 4.41
CA GLU A 12 -19.20 26.00 5.24
C GLU A 12 -20.04 27.24 4.87
N THR A 13 -19.41 28.39 4.57
CA THR A 13 -20.09 29.60 4.20
C THR A 13 -20.81 29.46 2.85
N LEU A 14 -20.20 28.81 1.87
CA LEU A 14 -20.84 28.58 0.57
C LEU A 14 -22.08 27.69 0.71
N GLN A 15 -22.00 26.62 1.49
CA GLN A 15 -23.14 25.75 1.78
C GLN A 15 -24.26 26.51 2.55
N ASP A 16 -23.88 27.33 3.51
CA ASP A 16 -24.84 28.12 4.30
C ASP A 16 -25.58 29.17 3.46
N ILE A 17 -24.87 29.86 2.56
CA ILE A 17 -25.49 30.82 1.63
C ILE A 17 -26.55 30.14 0.76
N LEU A 18 -26.23 29.01 0.14
CA LEU A 18 -27.15 28.24 -0.69
C LEU A 18 -28.34 27.74 0.11
N THR A 19 -28.10 27.22 1.31
CA THR A 19 -29.16 26.74 2.21
C THR A 19 -30.11 27.85 2.62
N ARG A 20 -29.59 29.02 3.02
CA ARG A 20 -30.39 30.18 3.39
C ARG A 20 -31.17 30.75 2.21
N TYR A 21 -30.54 30.87 1.04
CA TYR A 21 -31.17 31.31 -0.18
C TYR A 21 -32.42 30.47 -0.51
N HIS A 22 -32.26 29.13 -0.51
CA HIS A 22 -33.38 28.24 -0.80
C HIS A 22 -34.49 28.31 0.25
N ARG A 23 -34.17 28.39 1.54
CA ARG A 23 -35.18 28.59 2.60
C ARG A 23 -35.95 29.91 2.41
N MET A 24 -35.24 30.99 2.11
CA MET A 24 -35.88 32.30 1.83
C MET A 24 -36.75 32.29 0.56
N SER A 25 -36.41 31.42 -0.39
CA SER A 25 -37.19 31.23 -1.63
C SER A 25 -38.38 30.26 -1.45
N GLY A 26 -38.68 29.83 -0.23
CA GLY A 26 -39.85 29.00 0.09
C GLY A 26 -39.61 27.47 -0.07
N TYR A 27 -38.36 27.02 -0.26
CA TYR A 27 -38.04 25.59 -0.31
C TYR A 27 -37.87 25.04 1.10
N GLU A 28 -38.30 23.78 1.32
CA GLU A 28 -37.88 23.01 2.47
C GLU A 28 -36.45 22.50 2.26
N THR A 29 -35.52 23.10 3.01
CA THR A 29 -34.11 22.84 2.82
C THR A 29 -33.46 22.32 4.12
N LEU A 30 -33.01 21.10 4.09
CA LEU A 30 -32.26 20.49 5.18
C LEU A 30 -30.76 20.56 4.88
N TRP A 31 -30.00 21.13 5.80
CA TRP A 31 -28.54 21.01 5.84
C TRP A 31 -28.14 20.18 7.06
N LEU A 32 -27.58 18.99 6.82
CA LEU A 32 -27.28 18.00 7.83
C LEU A 32 -25.79 18.08 8.18
N PRO A 33 -25.39 18.39 9.43
CA PRO A 33 -23.99 18.36 9.83
C PRO A 33 -23.50 16.94 10.01
N GLY A 34 -22.25 16.68 9.61
CA GLY A 34 -21.57 15.41 9.81
C GLY A 34 -20.10 15.59 10.11
N THR A 35 -19.55 14.69 10.91
CA THR A 35 -18.13 14.62 11.21
C THR A 35 -17.57 13.27 10.85
N ASP A 36 -16.36 13.27 10.29
CA ASP A 36 -15.62 12.06 9.90
C ASP A 36 -14.72 11.59 11.05
N HIS A 37 -14.58 10.26 11.19
CA HIS A 37 -13.68 9.65 12.17
C HIS A 37 -12.20 9.73 11.75
N ALA A 38 -11.90 10.02 10.51
CA ALA A 38 -10.56 10.20 9.92
C ALA A 38 -9.56 9.03 10.16
N GLY A 39 -10.00 7.90 10.69
CA GLY A 39 -9.27 6.62 10.79
C GLY A 39 -7.81 6.74 11.24
N ILE A 40 -6.88 6.37 10.36
CA ILE A 40 -5.43 6.34 10.59
C ILE A 40 -4.88 7.70 11.03
N ALA A 41 -5.37 8.80 10.45
CA ALA A 41 -4.91 10.15 10.79
C ALA A 41 -5.23 10.49 12.26
N THR A 42 -6.40 10.10 12.77
CA THR A 42 -6.76 10.25 14.19
C THR A 42 -5.84 9.43 15.09
N GLN A 43 -5.59 8.16 14.73
CA GLN A 43 -4.67 7.30 15.49
C GLN A 43 -3.25 7.88 15.53
N ASN A 44 -2.74 8.41 14.42
CA ASN A 44 -1.42 9.04 14.37
C ASN A 44 -1.28 10.23 15.34
N VAL A 45 -2.34 11.05 15.48
CA VAL A 45 -2.34 12.17 16.44
C VAL A 45 -2.32 11.65 17.87
N VAL A 46 -3.11 10.62 18.18
CA VAL A 46 -3.12 9.98 19.51
C VAL A 46 -1.76 9.34 19.81
N GLU A 47 -1.16 8.63 18.85
CA GLU A 47 0.19 8.07 19.02
C GLU A 47 1.26 9.15 19.27
N LYS A 48 1.14 10.32 18.62
CA LYS A 48 2.05 11.44 18.89
C LYS A 48 1.94 11.90 20.34
N LYS A 49 0.72 12.05 20.87
CA LYS A 49 0.49 12.41 22.27
C LYS A 49 0.98 11.34 23.25
N LEU A 50 0.83 10.06 22.91
CA LEU A 50 1.37 8.97 23.72
C LEU A 50 2.90 9.02 23.79
N ARG A 51 3.57 9.29 22.67
CA ARG A 51 5.03 9.45 22.64
C ARG A 51 5.53 10.60 23.51
N GLU A 52 4.79 11.72 23.61
CA GLU A 52 5.10 12.81 24.56
C GLU A 52 5.04 12.35 26.01
N ARG A 53 4.26 11.29 26.31
CA ARG A 53 4.16 10.62 27.61
C ARG A 53 5.13 9.45 27.77
N GLY A 54 6.01 9.19 26.77
CA GLY A 54 6.94 8.06 26.77
C GLY A 54 6.30 6.70 26.51
N LEU A 55 5.10 6.67 25.92
CA LEU A 55 4.31 5.47 25.67
C LEU A 55 4.11 5.23 24.16
N SER A 56 3.96 3.96 23.79
CA SER A 56 3.51 3.54 22.46
C SER A 56 2.11 2.92 22.54
N ARG A 57 1.45 2.76 21.39
CA ARG A 57 0.18 2.02 21.32
C ARG A 57 0.34 0.55 21.73
N HIS A 58 1.53 -0.02 21.53
CA HIS A 58 1.84 -1.41 21.91
C HIS A 58 1.94 -1.58 23.43
N ASP A 59 2.47 -0.57 24.13
CA ASP A 59 2.55 -0.58 25.60
C ASP A 59 1.15 -0.49 26.25
N LEU A 60 0.22 0.25 25.63
CA LEU A 60 -1.15 0.34 26.13
C LEU A 60 -1.96 -0.92 25.82
N GLY A 61 -1.71 -1.57 24.70
CA GLY A 61 -2.58 -2.59 24.13
C GLY A 61 -3.83 -1.99 23.46
N ARG A 62 -4.55 -2.85 22.70
CA ARG A 62 -5.63 -2.42 21.80
C ARG A 62 -6.76 -1.67 22.53
N GLU A 63 -7.24 -2.21 23.65
CA GLU A 63 -8.42 -1.66 24.35
C GLU A 63 -8.16 -0.24 24.85
N LYS A 64 -7.09 -0.04 25.61
CA LYS A 64 -6.74 1.28 26.15
C LYS A 64 -6.39 2.30 25.05
N PHE A 65 -5.76 1.83 23.97
CA PHE A 65 -5.48 2.70 22.82
C PHE A 65 -6.77 3.15 22.13
N LEU A 66 -7.76 2.28 22.00
CA LEU A 66 -9.08 2.64 21.49
C LEU A 66 -9.80 3.64 22.40
N ASP A 67 -9.75 3.47 23.70
CA ASP A 67 -10.34 4.41 24.66
C ASP A 67 -9.75 5.83 24.52
N GLU A 68 -8.42 5.95 24.47
CA GLU A 68 -7.72 7.23 24.23
C GLU A 68 -8.13 7.83 22.87
N THR A 69 -8.27 6.98 21.84
CA THR A 69 -8.65 7.42 20.50
C THR A 69 -10.10 7.91 20.46
N TRP A 70 -11.03 7.21 21.10
CA TRP A 70 -12.42 7.62 21.21
C TRP A 70 -12.59 8.90 22.02
N GLN A 71 -11.88 9.03 23.12
CA GLN A 71 -11.92 10.27 23.92
C GLN A 71 -11.47 11.46 23.07
N TRP A 72 -10.33 11.31 22.38
CA TRP A 72 -9.81 12.35 21.49
C TRP A 72 -10.81 12.73 20.39
N ALA A 73 -11.41 11.72 19.72
CA ALA A 73 -12.39 11.94 18.65
C ALA A 73 -13.64 12.68 19.17
N ASN A 74 -14.17 12.32 20.34
CA ASN A 74 -15.34 12.96 20.92
C ASN A 74 -15.07 14.42 21.29
N ASP A 75 -13.91 14.72 21.89
CA ASP A 75 -13.52 16.09 22.24
C ASP A 75 -13.42 16.98 21.00
N HIS A 76 -12.81 16.48 19.92
CA HIS A 76 -12.61 17.25 18.68
C HIS A 76 -13.89 17.39 17.88
N LYS A 77 -14.74 16.37 17.83
CA LYS A 77 -16.07 16.45 17.22
C LYS A 77 -16.88 17.59 17.79
N SER A 78 -16.97 17.69 19.10
CA SER A 78 -17.69 18.75 19.80
C SER A 78 -17.12 20.13 19.48
N ALA A 79 -15.78 20.25 19.47
CA ALA A 79 -15.10 21.51 19.15
C ALA A 79 -15.38 21.99 17.71
N ILE A 80 -15.39 21.09 16.73
CA ILE A 80 -15.69 21.40 15.31
C ILE A 80 -17.09 21.98 15.19
N LEU A 81 -18.08 21.31 15.75
CA LEU A 81 -19.48 21.77 15.69
C LEU A 81 -19.69 23.12 16.39
N ASP A 82 -18.99 23.38 17.48
CA ASP A 82 -19.04 24.67 18.17
C ASP A 82 -18.35 25.78 17.36
N GLN A 83 -17.29 25.48 16.64
CA GLN A 83 -16.66 26.42 15.71
C GLN A 83 -17.59 26.77 14.54
N CYS A 84 -18.24 25.80 13.92
CA CYS A 84 -19.23 26.02 12.87
C CYS A 84 -20.42 26.84 13.38
N LYS A 85 -20.88 26.60 14.62
CA LYS A 85 -21.91 27.44 15.27
C LYS A 85 -21.47 28.90 15.43
N ARG A 86 -20.21 29.13 15.84
CA ARG A 86 -19.65 30.49 15.97
C ARG A 86 -19.53 31.18 14.63
N LEU A 87 -19.29 30.44 13.55
CA LEU A 87 -19.32 30.96 12.18
C LEU A 87 -20.72 31.32 11.73
N GLY A 88 -21.76 30.84 12.41
CA GLY A 88 -23.17 31.11 12.08
C GLY A 88 -23.82 30.09 11.16
N ALA A 89 -23.22 28.95 10.95
CA ALA A 89 -23.73 27.87 10.09
C ALA A 89 -25.14 27.43 10.51
N SER A 90 -26.09 27.40 9.57
CA SER A 90 -27.53 27.18 9.82
C SER A 90 -28.00 25.74 9.64
N PHE A 91 -27.08 24.77 9.84
CA PHE A 91 -27.41 23.36 9.76
C PHE A 91 -28.30 22.89 10.93
N ASP A 92 -28.99 21.77 10.74
CA ASP A 92 -29.84 21.14 11.75
C ASP A 92 -28.99 20.29 12.73
N ARG A 93 -28.61 20.86 13.86
CA ARG A 93 -27.84 20.19 14.92
C ARG A 93 -28.57 19.04 15.56
N SER A 94 -29.89 18.97 15.50
CA SER A 94 -30.65 17.87 16.11
C SER A 94 -30.46 16.55 15.36
N ARG A 95 -29.97 16.62 14.11
CA ARG A 95 -29.74 15.50 13.20
C ARG A 95 -28.26 15.27 12.90
N GLU A 96 -27.39 15.73 13.77
CA GLU A 96 -25.94 15.51 13.66
C GLU A 96 -25.60 14.03 13.41
N ARG A 97 -24.66 13.81 12.50
CA ARG A 97 -24.15 12.46 12.18
C ARG A 97 -22.66 12.36 12.44
N PHE A 98 -22.22 11.16 12.75
CA PHE A 98 -20.81 10.79 12.84
C PHE A 98 -20.59 9.49 12.06
N THR A 99 -19.54 9.39 11.29
CA THR A 99 -19.31 8.23 10.41
C THR A 99 -19.23 6.90 11.13
N PHE A 100 -18.94 6.88 12.46
CA PHE A 100 -19.00 5.68 13.33
C PHE A 100 -20.23 5.64 14.24
N ASP A 101 -21.24 6.48 14.02
CA ASP A 101 -22.48 6.33 14.79
C ASP A 101 -23.16 4.98 14.46
N LYS A 102 -24.04 4.55 15.37
CA LYS A 102 -24.73 3.26 15.22
C LYS A 102 -25.48 3.13 13.88
N GLY A 103 -26.17 4.18 13.45
CA GLY A 103 -26.94 4.15 12.21
C GLY A 103 -26.07 4.03 10.97
N CYS A 104 -24.96 4.77 10.89
CA CYS A 104 -23.99 4.66 9.80
C CYS A 104 -23.32 3.29 9.81
N SER A 105 -22.93 2.78 10.98
CA SER A 105 -22.31 1.46 11.13
C SER A 105 -23.25 0.33 10.69
N ASP A 106 -24.53 0.40 11.06
CA ASP A 106 -25.53 -0.59 10.68
C ASP A 106 -25.80 -0.55 9.17
N ALA A 107 -25.89 0.64 8.57
CA ALA A 107 -26.06 0.82 7.13
C ALA A 107 -24.88 0.23 6.33
N VAL A 108 -23.63 0.47 6.78
CA VAL A 108 -22.44 -0.09 6.14
C VAL A 108 -22.46 -1.62 6.20
N LYS A 109 -22.81 -2.20 7.35
CA LYS A 109 -22.92 -3.66 7.50
C LYS A 109 -23.99 -4.25 6.58
N GLU A 110 -25.16 -3.62 6.51
CA GLU A 110 -26.25 -4.07 5.64
C GLU A 110 -25.85 -4.05 4.16
N VAL A 111 -25.20 -2.97 3.71
CA VAL A 111 -24.70 -2.89 2.33
C VAL A 111 -23.64 -3.95 2.06
N PHE A 112 -22.70 -4.15 2.99
CA PHE A 112 -21.67 -5.17 2.86
C PHE A 112 -22.26 -6.59 2.71
N ILE A 113 -23.23 -6.94 3.56
CA ILE A 113 -23.92 -8.23 3.51
C ILE A 113 -24.62 -8.42 2.16
N LYS A 114 -25.38 -7.42 1.69
CA LYS A 114 -26.06 -7.47 0.40
C LYS A 114 -25.11 -7.63 -0.78
N LEU A 115 -23.97 -6.98 -0.75
CA LEU A 115 -22.93 -7.11 -1.80
C LEU A 115 -22.30 -8.51 -1.77
N TYR A 116 -22.06 -9.06 -0.58
CA TYR A 116 -21.55 -10.42 -0.43
C TYR A 116 -22.56 -11.47 -0.95
N GLU A 117 -23.83 -11.35 -0.58
CA GLU A 117 -24.89 -12.25 -1.05
C GLU A 117 -25.07 -12.21 -2.58
N LYS A 118 -24.80 -11.06 -3.22
CA LYS A 118 -24.79 -10.91 -4.68
C LYS A 118 -23.52 -11.43 -5.35
N GLY A 119 -22.55 -11.94 -4.59
CA GLY A 119 -21.26 -12.39 -5.11
C GLY A 119 -20.34 -11.28 -5.63
N LEU A 120 -20.63 -10.01 -5.29
CA LEU A 120 -19.83 -8.85 -5.73
C LEU A 120 -18.62 -8.59 -4.82
N ILE A 121 -18.62 -9.18 -3.63
CA ILE A 121 -17.52 -9.14 -2.67
C ILE A 121 -17.07 -10.57 -2.38
N TYR A 122 -15.78 -10.80 -2.42
CA TYR A 122 -15.16 -12.07 -2.06
C TYR A 122 -13.85 -11.84 -1.30
N LYS A 123 -13.43 -12.82 -0.51
CA LYS A 123 -12.13 -12.80 0.17
C LYS A 123 -11.05 -13.32 -0.77
N GLY A 124 -10.08 -12.49 -1.10
CA GLY A 124 -8.95 -12.84 -1.95
C GLY A 124 -7.67 -12.18 -1.50
N LYS A 125 -6.55 -12.63 -2.08
CA LYS A 125 -5.25 -11.94 -1.92
C LYS A 125 -5.14 -10.90 -3.02
N TYR A 126 -4.73 -9.68 -2.63
CA TYR A 126 -4.46 -8.59 -3.55
C TYR A 126 -3.25 -7.80 -3.07
N ILE A 127 -2.53 -7.17 -4.00
CA ILE A 127 -1.42 -6.29 -3.64
C ILE A 127 -1.98 -4.93 -3.22
N VAL A 128 -1.46 -4.39 -2.13
CA VAL A 128 -1.88 -3.09 -1.57
C VAL A 128 -0.66 -2.32 -1.10
N ASN A 129 -0.78 -0.98 -1.03
CA ASN A 129 0.22 -0.17 -0.35
C ASN A 129 0.21 -0.51 1.14
N TRP A 130 1.36 -0.84 1.68
CA TRP A 130 1.53 -1.26 3.07
C TRP A 130 2.52 -0.36 3.80
N CYS A 131 2.12 0.15 4.96
CA CYS A 131 3.00 0.92 5.84
C CYS A 131 3.60 0.01 6.93
N PRO A 132 4.91 -0.33 6.88
CA PRO A 132 5.52 -1.21 7.89
C PRO A 132 5.56 -0.57 9.29
N ARG A 133 5.56 0.76 9.37
CA ARG A 133 5.48 1.47 10.65
C ARG A 133 4.08 1.38 11.29
N CYS A 134 3.03 1.63 10.51
CA CYS A 134 1.65 1.58 10.98
C CYS A 134 1.11 0.14 11.04
N GLN A 135 1.77 -0.79 10.35
CA GLN A 135 1.34 -2.19 10.16
C GLN A 135 -0.10 -2.25 9.65
N SER A 136 -0.37 -1.44 8.63
CA SER A 136 -1.68 -1.35 7.99
C SER A 136 -1.56 -1.08 6.50
N ALA A 137 -2.57 -1.51 5.74
CA ALA A 137 -2.76 -1.04 4.38
C ALA A 137 -3.10 0.46 4.38
N ILE A 138 -2.62 1.18 3.37
CA ILE A 138 -2.93 2.58 3.12
C ILE A 138 -3.51 2.71 1.71
N SER A 139 -4.43 3.65 1.53
CA SER A 139 -5.02 3.92 0.22
C SER A 139 -4.06 4.71 -0.68
N ASP A 140 -4.32 4.69 -1.99
CA ASP A 140 -3.50 5.43 -2.96
C ASP A 140 -3.52 6.94 -2.71
N VAL A 141 -4.64 7.48 -2.20
CA VAL A 141 -4.77 8.90 -1.87
C VAL A 141 -3.98 9.33 -0.63
N GLU A 142 -3.53 8.37 0.18
CA GLU A 142 -2.68 8.59 1.36
C GLU A 142 -1.19 8.42 1.05
N THR A 143 -0.84 8.06 -0.19
CA THR A 143 0.55 7.90 -0.64
C THR A 143 1.02 9.13 -1.38
N GLU A 144 2.20 9.63 -1.03
CA GLU A 144 2.90 10.68 -1.76
C GLU A 144 4.11 10.08 -2.48
N TYR A 145 4.31 10.51 -3.71
CA TYR A 145 5.46 10.08 -4.51
C TYR A 145 6.58 11.10 -4.36
N ALA A 146 7.77 10.61 -4.00
CA ALA A 146 9.00 11.41 -3.97
C ALA A 146 10.01 10.82 -4.95
N THR A 147 10.74 11.69 -5.65
CA THR A 147 11.85 11.27 -6.49
C THR A 147 13.08 11.12 -5.61
N GLU A 148 13.66 9.92 -5.61
CA GLU A 148 14.89 9.61 -4.89
C GLU A 148 16.01 9.23 -5.86
N GLN A 149 17.25 9.51 -5.48
CA GLN A 149 18.43 9.04 -6.20
C GLN A 149 18.53 7.53 -6.00
N GLY A 150 18.33 6.78 -7.07
CA GLY A 150 18.36 5.31 -7.04
C GLY A 150 19.52 4.75 -7.88
N HIS A 151 19.71 3.44 -7.75
CA HIS A 151 20.63 2.67 -8.58
C HIS A 151 19.85 1.58 -9.31
N MET A 152 20.37 1.17 -10.47
CA MET A 152 19.85 0.04 -11.23
C MET A 152 20.96 -1.00 -11.34
N TRP A 153 20.70 -2.20 -10.84
CA TRP A 153 21.65 -3.31 -10.84
C TRP A 153 21.30 -4.32 -11.91
N GLU A 154 22.30 -4.71 -12.71
CA GLU A 154 22.17 -5.79 -13.68
C GLU A 154 22.60 -7.11 -13.06
N ILE A 155 21.67 -8.05 -12.98
CA ILE A 155 21.85 -9.35 -12.33
C ILE A 155 21.72 -10.47 -13.38
N SER A 156 22.67 -11.38 -13.35
CA SER A 156 22.75 -12.55 -14.24
C SER A 156 21.97 -13.73 -13.63
N TYR A 157 20.97 -14.23 -14.35
CA TYR A 157 20.19 -15.44 -14.02
C TYR A 157 20.65 -16.58 -14.94
N PRO A 158 21.42 -17.56 -14.43
CA PRO A 158 21.90 -18.69 -15.24
C PRO A 158 20.76 -19.53 -15.82
N LEU A 159 20.91 -19.97 -17.06
CA LEU A 159 20.02 -20.95 -17.67
C LEU A 159 20.20 -22.33 -17.01
N LYS A 160 19.10 -23.03 -16.77
CA LYS A 160 19.16 -24.38 -16.22
C LYS A 160 19.59 -25.38 -17.30
N GLY A 161 20.68 -26.11 -17.02
CA GLY A 161 21.15 -27.20 -17.88
C GLY A 161 21.82 -26.78 -19.19
N GLU A 162 22.00 -25.49 -19.41
CA GLU A 162 22.66 -24.93 -20.61
C GLU A 162 23.70 -23.88 -20.20
N SER A 163 24.66 -23.63 -21.08
CA SER A 163 25.58 -22.49 -20.91
C SER A 163 24.85 -21.19 -21.26
N GLY A 164 25.10 -20.13 -20.44
CA GLY A 164 24.52 -18.80 -20.66
C GLY A 164 23.63 -18.35 -19.52
N ALA A 165 23.15 -17.13 -19.64
CA ALA A 165 22.31 -16.48 -18.64
C ALA A 165 21.42 -15.42 -19.31
N ILE A 166 20.31 -15.06 -18.66
CA ILE A 166 19.54 -13.87 -18.98
C ILE A 166 19.88 -12.77 -17.95
N ILE A 167 20.08 -11.55 -18.44
CA ILE A 167 20.43 -10.40 -17.59
C ILE A 167 19.19 -9.59 -17.34
N VAL A 168 18.93 -9.29 -16.08
CA VAL A 168 17.76 -8.49 -15.63
C VAL A 168 18.26 -7.27 -14.90
N ALA A 169 17.71 -6.09 -15.24
CA ALA A 169 17.96 -4.85 -14.52
C ALA A 169 16.88 -4.62 -13.45
N THR A 170 17.27 -4.30 -12.23
CA THR A 170 16.35 -4.05 -11.11
C THR A 170 16.84 -2.92 -10.22
N THR A 171 15.90 -2.14 -9.67
CA THR A 171 16.15 -1.16 -8.61
C THR A 171 15.94 -1.75 -7.21
N ARG A 172 15.45 -3.01 -7.11
CA ARG A 172 15.06 -3.66 -5.85
C ARG A 172 15.65 -5.07 -5.73
N PRO A 173 16.98 -5.23 -5.62
CA PRO A 173 17.61 -6.55 -5.53
C PRO A 173 17.17 -7.34 -4.31
N GLU A 174 16.69 -6.71 -3.23
CA GLU A 174 16.16 -7.41 -2.05
C GLU A 174 14.94 -8.27 -2.35
N THR A 175 14.25 -8.04 -3.47
CA THR A 175 13.05 -8.81 -3.83
C THR A 175 13.30 -10.01 -4.73
N ILE A 176 14.54 -10.25 -5.20
CA ILE A 176 14.87 -11.34 -6.15
C ILE A 176 14.44 -12.73 -5.66
N PHE A 177 14.47 -12.97 -4.36
CA PHE A 177 14.03 -14.24 -3.77
C PHE A 177 12.53 -14.47 -3.89
N GLY A 178 11.74 -13.42 -4.21
CA GLY A 178 10.32 -13.47 -4.48
C GLY A 178 9.97 -13.65 -5.96
N ASP A 179 10.97 -13.71 -6.85
CA ASP A 179 10.74 -13.85 -8.28
C ASP A 179 10.11 -15.21 -8.60
N VAL A 180 9.17 -15.19 -9.53
CA VAL A 180 8.41 -16.38 -9.97
C VAL A 180 8.52 -16.61 -11.47
N ALA A 181 9.02 -15.64 -12.23
CA ALA A 181 9.34 -15.75 -13.65
C ALA A 181 10.30 -14.61 -14.06
N ILE A 182 10.94 -14.78 -15.23
CA ILE A 182 11.49 -13.67 -16.00
C ILE A 182 10.60 -13.47 -17.22
N ALA A 183 10.12 -12.24 -17.42
CA ALA A 183 9.31 -11.89 -18.58
C ALA A 183 10.14 -11.20 -19.66
N VAL A 184 9.86 -11.52 -20.92
CA VAL A 184 10.43 -10.88 -22.12
C VAL A 184 9.30 -10.53 -23.07
N HIS A 185 9.50 -9.55 -23.93
CA HIS A 185 8.47 -9.20 -24.89
C HIS A 185 8.38 -10.26 -26.01
N PRO A 186 7.18 -10.75 -26.41
CA PRO A 186 7.02 -11.83 -27.38
C PRO A 186 7.63 -11.53 -28.76
N SER A 187 7.74 -10.24 -29.15
CA SER A 187 8.37 -9.82 -30.41
C SER A 187 9.83 -9.42 -30.27
N ASP A 188 10.49 -9.70 -29.14
CA ASP A 188 11.92 -9.44 -28.98
C ASP A 188 12.74 -10.64 -29.46
N HIS A 189 13.36 -10.47 -30.64
CA HIS A 189 14.20 -11.51 -31.25
C HIS A 189 15.41 -11.89 -30.40
N LYS A 190 15.88 -11.01 -29.52
CA LYS A 190 17.01 -11.27 -28.60
C LYS A 190 16.73 -12.44 -27.65
N TYR A 191 15.47 -12.60 -27.25
CA TYR A 191 15.07 -13.55 -26.23
C TYR A 191 14.13 -14.65 -26.74
N SER A 192 13.78 -14.64 -28.04
CA SER A 192 12.77 -15.54 -28.62
C SER A 192 13.09 -17.03 -28.36
N GLU A 193 14.36 -17.44 -28.40
CA GLU A 193 14.79 -18.82 -28.17
C GLU A 193 14.85 -19.19 -26.67
N LEU A 194 14.72 -18.21 -25.78
CA LEU A 194 14.74 -18.43 -24.34
C LEU A 194 13.34 -18.61 -23.73
N ILE A 195 12.29 -18.21 -24.45
CA ILE A 195 10.91 -18.34 -24.00
C ILE A 195 10.58 -19.81 -23.73
N GLY A 196 10.03 -20.08 -22.53
CA GLY A 196 9.73 -21.44 -22.06
C GLY A 196 10.91 -22.18 -21.39
N LYS A 197 12.12 -21.65 -21.48
CA LYS A 197 13.26 -22.20 -20.74
C LYS A 197 13.17 -21.81 -19.26
N THR A 198 14.03 -22.41 -18.45
CA THR A 198 14.12 -22.23 -16.99
C THR A 198 15.42 -21.53 -16.64
N VAL A 199 15.37 -20.60 -15.72
CA VAL A 199 16.54 -19.97 -15.10
C VAL A 199 16.61 -20.28 -13.61
N ILE A 200 17.79 -20.07 -13.04
CA ILE A 200 18.06 -20.26 -11.61
C ILE A 200 18.18 -18.88 -10.97
N ILE A 201 17.39 -18.63 -9.92
CA ILE A 201 17.51 -17.39 -9.14
C ILE A 201 18.86 -17.40 -8.41
N PRO A 202 19.69 -16.37 -8.59
CA PRO A 202 20.97 -16.25 -7.88
C PRO A 202 20.80 -16.37 -6.36
N LEU A 203 21.79 -16.93 -5.71
CA LEU A 203 21.89 -17.14 -4.25
C LEU A 203 20.84 -18.09 -3.63
N SER A 204 19.65 -18.27 -4.24
CA SER A 204 18.63 -19.19 -3.71
C SER A 204 18.59 -20.55 -4.38
N GLY A 205 19.07 -20.66 -5.61
CA GLY A 205 19.00 -21.89 -6.40
C GLY A 205 17.59 -22.26 -6.89
N ARG A 206 16.55 -21.45 -6.61
CA ARG A 206 15.20 -21.70 -7.09
C ARG A 206 15.12 -21.55 -8.60
N GLU A 207 14.31 -22.39 -9.19
CA GLU A 207 14.07 -22.44 -10.63
C GLU A 207 12.78 -21.71 -10.99
N ILE A 208 12.84 -20.83 -12.02
CA ILE A 208 11.70 -20.09 -12.52
C ILE A 208 11.68 -20.06 -14.04
N PRO A 209 10.51 -20.03 -14.71
CA PRO A 209 10.40 -19.99 -16.14
C PRO A 209 10.71 -18.62 -16.75
N ILE A 210 11.12 -18.61 -18.00
CA ILE A 210 11.08 -17.43 -18.87
C ILE A 210 9.75 -17.42 -19.62
N ILE A 211 8.98 -16.33 -19.47
CA ILE A 211 7.66 -16.17 -20.08
C ILE A 211 7.65 -15.03 -21.08
N ALA A 212 6.68 -15.04 -21.99
CA ALA A 212 6.45 -13.94 -22.93
C ALA A 212 5.25 -13.11 -22.45
N ASP A 213 5.43 -11.79 -22.30
CA ASP A 213 4.35 -10.88 -21.93
C ASP A 213 4.54 -9.50 -22.59
N GLU A 214 3.48 -8.96 -23.17
CA GLU A 214 3.47 -7.65 -23.86
C GLU A 214 3.72 -6.47 -22.89
N TYR A 215 3.62 -6.69 -21.59
CA TYR A 215 3.96 -5.71 -20.55
C TYR A 215 5.41 -5.23 -20.63
N VAL A 216 6.33 -6.07 -21.14
CA VAL A 216 7.77 -5.77 -21.15
C VAL A 216 8.11 -4.74 -22.22
N ASP A 217 8.73 -3.63 -21.84
CA ASP A 217 9.31 -2.68 -22.78
C ASP A 217 10.72 -3.14 -23.20
N LYS A 218 10.85 -3.46 -24.49
CA LYS A 218 12.13 -3.93 -25.09
C LYS A 218 13.24 -2.89 -25.04
N SER A 219 12.88 -1.62 -24.95
CA SER A 219 13.84 -0.50 -24.96
C SER A 219 14.31 -0.10 -23.57
N PHE A 220 13.68 -0.63 -22.50
CA PHE A 220 14.02 -0.28 -21.12
C PHE A 220 14.93 -1.34 -20.48
N GLY A 221 16.02 -0.88 -19.86
CA GLY A 221 16.98 -1.75 -19.18
C GLY A 221 17.57 -2.79 -20.13
N THR A 222 17.47 -4.07 -19.77
CA THR A 222 17.97 -5.19 -20.60
C THR A 222 16.94 -5.72 -21.59
N GLY A 223 15.67 -5.30 -21.51
CA GLY A 223 14.54 -5.87 -22.22
C GLY A 223 14.00 -7.17 -21.59
N ALA A 224 14.52 -7.55 -20.43
CA ALA A 224 14.04 -8.66 -19.61
C ALA A 224 13.70 -8.16 -18.22
N VAL A 225 12.55 -8.55 -17.68
CA VAL A 225 12.01 -8.08 -16.40
C VAL A 225 11.77 -9.27 -15.48
N LYS A 226 12.25 -9.19 -14.24
CA LYS A 226 11.90 -10.15 -13.20
C LYS A 226 10.45 -9.93 -12.76
N ILE A 227 9.70 -10.97 -12.52
CA ILE A 227 8.29 -10.91 -12.09
C ILE A 227 8.17 -11.33 -10.65
N THR A 228 7.82 -10.37 -9.79
CA THR A 228 7.73 -10.51 -8.33
C THR A 228 6.34 -10.12 -7.82
N PRO A 229 5.31 -10.93 -8.04
CA PRO A 229 3.90 -10.55 -7.81
C PRO A 229 3.55 -10.17 -6.37
N ALA A 230 4.36 -10.57 -5.40
CA ALA A 230 4.15 -10.23 -4.00
C ALA A 230 4.64 -8.81 -3.62
N HIS A 231 5.43 -8.14 -4.49
CA HIS A 231 6.15 -6.91 -4.15
C HIS A 231 6.06 -5.80 -5.20
N ASP A 232 5.33 -6.02 -6.30
CA ASP A 232 5.08 -5.04 -7.35
C ASP A 232 3.66 -5.22 -7.93
N PRO A 233 2.86 -4.13 -8.07
CA PRO A 233 1.49 -4.22 -8.56
C PRO A 233 1.41 -4.62 -10.05
N ASN A 234 2.35 -4.21 -10.89
CA ASN A 234 2.38 -4.60 -12.29
C ASN A 234 2.74 -6.08 -12.44
N ASP A 235 3.73 -6.54 -11.67
CA ASP A 235 4.13 -7.95 -11.62
C ASP A 235 3.00 -8.84 -11.08
N PHE A 236 2.17 -8.30 -10.18
CA PHE A 236 0.97 -9.00 -9.69
C PHE A 236 -0.02 -9.30 -10.83
N GLU A 237 -0.28 -8.32 -11.71
CA GLU A 237 -1.16 -8.52 -12.85
C GLU A 237 -0.55 -9.47 -13.90
N VAL A 238 0.76 -9.39 -14.14
CA VAL A 238 1.47 -10.39 -14.97
C VAL A 238 1.35 -11.78 -14.35
N GLY A 239 1.63 -11.90 -13.06
CA GLY A 239 1.52 -13.17 -12.34
C GLY A 239 0.12 -13.78 -12.43
N LYS A 240 -0.93 -12.95 -12.31
CA LYS A 240 -2.33 -13.39 -12.44
C LYS A 240 -2.63 -13.91 -13.86
N ARG A 241 -2.18 -13.21 -14.92
CA ARG A 241 -2.38 -13.65 -16.31
C ARG A 241 -1.72 -15.00 -16.59
N HIS A 242 -0.56 -15.24 -16.00
CA HIS A 242 0.23 -16.45 -16.22
C HIS A 242 0.01 -17.54 -15.14
N GLY A 243 -0.91 -17.32 -14.19
CA GLY A 243 -1.20 -18.30 -13.13
C GLY A 243 -0.03 -18.54 -12.16
N LEU A 244 0.85 -17.54 -11.99
CA LEU A 244 2.03 -17.63 -11.14
C LEU A 244 1.68 -17.31 -9.68
N SER A 245 2.06 -18.19 -8.76
CA SER A 245 1.80 -17.99 -7.33
C SER A 245 2.80 -16.99 -6.72
N PRO A 246 2.33 -15.93 -6.02
CA PRO A 246 3.21 -14.98 -5.35
C PRO A 246 4.06 -15.63 -4.25
N VAL A 247 5.31 -15.17 -4.11
CA VAL A 247 6.23 -15.59 -3.04
C VAL A 247 6.60 -14.36 -2.20
N TRP A 248 6.14 -14.35 -0.93
CA TRP A 248 6.42 -13.26 0.01
C TRP A 248 7.79 -13.42 0.67
N VAL A 249 8.65 -12.45 0.49
CA VAL A 249 10.02 -12.45 1.03
C VAL A 249 10.31 -11.27 1.96
N ILE A 250 9.39 -10.33 2.07
CA ILE A 250 9.41 -9.22 3.02
C ILE A 250 8.16 -9.35 3.90
N ASP A 251 8.32 -9.23 5.21
CA ASP A 251 7.22 -9.32 6.18
C ASP A 251 6.50 -7.97 6.39
N GLU A 252 5.52 -7.97 7.29
CA GLU A 252 4.69 -6.81 7.61
C GLU A 252 5.48 -5.68 8.28
N GLU A 253 6.66 -5.96 8.84
CA GLU A 253 7.57 -4.98 9.46
C GLU A 253 8.59 -4.43 8.47
N GLY A 254 8.56 -4.89 7.21
CA GLY A 254 9.50 -4.49 6.17
C GLY A 254 10.86 -5.16 6.27
N ARG A 255 10.92 -6.33 6.94
CA ARG A 255 12.13 -7.15 7.11
C ARG A 255 12.11 -8.35 6.22
N MET A 256 13.29 -8.89 5.92
CA MET A 256 13.42 -10.13 5.17
C MET A 256 12.81 -11.29 5.94
N LYS A 257 11.87 -11.98 5.30
CA LYS A 257 11.08 -13.04 5.92
C LYS A 257 11.90 -14.30 6.14
N ALA A 258 11.73 -14.94 7.30
CA ALA A 258 12.30 -16.27 7.57
C ALA A 258 11.48 -17.33 6.84
N CYS A 259 11.84 -17.63 5.59
CA CYS A 259 11.20 -18.64 4.76
C CYS A 259 12.24 -19.35 3.87
N GLY A 260 11.86 -20.49 3.31
CA GLY A 260 12.78 -21.30 2.48
C GLY A 260 13.21 -20.65 1.16
N ALA A 261 12.59 -19.54 0.75
CA ALA A 261 13.00 -18.81 -0.43
C ALA A 261 14.16 -17.83 -0.17
N VAL A 262 14.31 -17.35 1.07
CA VAL A 262 15.31 -16.36 1.49
C VAL A 262 16.46 -17.05 2.19
N PRO A 263 17.73 -16.77 1.83
CA PRO A 263 18.90 -17.28 2.53
C PRO A 263 18.88 -16.97 4.04
N PRO A 264 19.23 -17.92 4.92
CA PRO A 264 19.12 -17.76 6.38
C PRO A 264 19.85 -16.53 6.95
N GLU A 265 21.00 -16.17 6.36
CA GLU A 265 21.83 -15.02 6.76
C GLU A 265 21.18 -13.64 6.50
N LEU A 266 20.05 -13.63 5.80
CA LEU A 266 19.27 -12.42 5.51
C LEU A 266 18.01 -12.32 6.39
N HIS A 267 17.61 -13.40 7.07
CA HIS A 267 16.37 -13.43 7.86
C HIS A 267 16.34 -12.33 8.92
N GLY A 268 15.25 -11.59 8.99
CA GLY A 268 15.00 -10.53 9.97
C GLY A 268 15.76 -9.22 9.73
N LEU A 269 16.64 -9.13 8.71
CA LEU A 269 17.28 -7.89 8.35
C LEU A 269 16.25 -6.90 7.78
N ASP A 270 16.41 -5.61 8.07
CA ASP A 270 15.67 -4.57 7.36
C ASP A 270 15.92 -4.68 5.84
N ARG A 271 14.90 -4.42 5.01
CA ARG A 271 14.98 -4.59 3.55
C ARG A 271 16.10 -3.78 2.89
N TYR A 272 16.45 -2.61 3.41
CA TYR A 272 17.54 -1.78 2.87
C TYR A 272 18.91 -2.32 3.29
N GLU A 273 19.03 -2.76 4.55
CA GLU A 273 20.23 -3.44 5.02
C GLU A 273 20.47 -4.76 4.26
N ALA A 274 19.40 -5.51 4.04
CA ALA A 274 19.44 -6.73 3.22
C ALA A 274 19.84 -6.43 1.77
N ARG A 275 19.36 -5.32 1.18
CA ARG A 275 19.75 -4.90 -0.17
C ARG A 275 21.25 -4.77 -0.31
N GLU A 276 21.91 -4.03 0.58
CA GLU A 276 23.36 -3.85 0.58
C GLU A 276 24.10 -5.17 0.68
N LYS A 277 23.64 -6.04 1.58
CA LYS A 277 24.24 -7.37 1.77
C LYS A 277 24.07 -8.26 0.55
N ILE A 278 22.89 -8.25 -0.07
CA ILE A 278 22.59 -9.01 -1.29
C ILE A 278 23.46 -8.56 -2.45
N ILE A 279 23.66 -7.26 -2.63
CA ILE A 279 24.56 -6.70 -3.65
C ILE A 279 25.98 -7.25 -3.45
N GLY A 280 26.47 -7.22 -2.21
CA GLY A 280 27.78 -7.80 -1.89
C GLY A 280 27.87 -9.32 -2.20
N MET A 281 26.82 -10.09 -1.86
CA MET A 281 26.76 -11.51 -2.15
C MET A 281 26.68 -11.79 -3.66
N LEU A 282 25.92 -11.02 -4.42
CA LEU A 282 25.83 -11.15 -5.88
C LEU A 282 27.15 -10.82 -6.55
N SER A 283 27.84 -9.78 -6.10
CA SER A 283 29.16 -9.41 -6.60
C SER A 283 30.20 -10.50 -6.32
N TYR A 284 30.23 -11.01 -5.09
CA TYR A 284 31.17 -12.08 -4.69
C TYR A 284 30.99 -13.36 -5.52
N ASN A 285 29.75 -13.70 -5.88
CA ASN A 285 29.42 -14.89 -6.66
C ASN A 285 29.38 -14.62 -8.19
N ASN A 286 29.82 -13.47 -8.67
CA ASN A 286 29.85 -13.07 -10.09
C ASN A 286 28.47 -13.06 -10.78
N PHE A 287 27.41 -12.77 -10.02
CA PHE A 287 26.06 -12.56 -10.56
C PHE A 287 25.74 -11.09 -10.82
N LEU A 288 26.47 -10.15 -10.25
CA LEU A 288 26.33 -8.72 -10.47
C LEU A 288 27.24 -8.28 -11.64
N LEU A 289 26.63 -7.62 -12.66
CA LEU A 289 27.35 -7.20 -13.86
C LEU A 289 27.57 -5.68 -13.91
N LEU A 290 26.56 -4.92 -13.47
CA LEU A 290 26.60 -3.46 -13.44
C LEU A 290 25.93 -2.94 -12.14
N SER A 291 26.43 -1.85 -11.57
CA SER A 291 25.88 -1.19 -10.40
C SER A 291 25.84 0.33 -10.58
#